data_17f925ccdb50b8bc9d19b3928eb92935
#
_entry.id   17f925ccdb50b8bc9d19b3928eb92935
#
_cell.length_a   1.000
_cell.length_b   1.000
_cell.length_c   1.000
_cell.angle_alpha   90.00
_cell.angle_beta   90.00
_cell.angle_gamma   90.00
#
_symmetry.space_group_name_H-M   'P 1'
#
loop_
_entity.id
_entity.type
_entity.pdbx_description
1 polymer ?
#
loop_
_entity_poly.entity_id
_entity_poly.type
_entity_poly.pdbx_seq_one_letter_code
_entity_poly.pdbx_strand_id
1 'polypeptide(L)'
;MPDHDLVITNARVVRPELDRTDTGLDIGVRDGRVVALEPGLAATGAAEVVDAGGRYAFPGSVDAHTHMGIYQPLAEDALTESRAAAVGGSTTVINYMRTGQYYLNEGGPYEAFYPKVLDLIDGRSHVDYAFHLAPMQASHIDEIPMLVERHGVTSFKIFMFYGSHGLHGRSSDQADFLMTPPGERYDYAHFEFVMRGIARAREQFPEHADQISLSMHCETAEIMAAYTKLVEDAGELSGLAAYSASRPPHSEGLAVTIASYLAHETGCPTINLLHLSGATAMDSALRMARAFPNVNFRREVTIGHLLADIDTANGVYGKVNPPLRPRSDVEALWGHVLAGEVDWVVSDHACCRHEHKVSAEHPDDIWLAKSGFGGTEYLLSGLFSEGTRRGLSPAAVARLVSTNPAQRYGLTGKGSLEVGSDADVVLLDPDRTYVVSAADSPSSQGYTPFEGHELTGAVTDVWLRGNRILSGGNVVGPPMGEYQARGPRRAGR
;
A
#
# COMPACT_ATOMS: atom_id res chain seq x y z
N MET A 1 32.38 24.30 -7.26
CA MET A 1 31.26 23.70 -6.52
C MET A 1 31.59 22.22 -6.39
N PRO A 2 31.19 21.54 -5.32
CA PRO A 2 31.43 20.10 -5.21
C PRO A 2 30.75 19.36 -6.38
N ASP A 3 31.31 18.20 -6.77
CA ASP A 3 30.77 17.42 -7.88
C ASP A 3 29.46 16.71 -7.50
N HIS A 4 29.23 16.53 -6.18
CA HIS A 4 28.04 15.90 -5.63
C HIS A 4 27.48 16.70 -4.42
N ASP A 5 26.17 16.68 -4.24
CA ASP A 5 25.52 17.23 -3.04
C ASP A 5 25.68 16.26 -1.86
N LEU A 6 25.56 14.96 -2.15
CA LEU A 6 25.70 13.87 -1.19
C LEU A 6 26.44 12.70 -1.84
N VAL A 7 27.35 12.09 -1.08
CA VAL A 7 27.95 10.78 -1.42
C VAL A 7 27.71 9.83 -0.26
N ILE A 8 27.13 8.66 -0.55
CA ILE A 8 26.98 7.56 0.43
C ILE A 8 28.03 6.51 0.08
N THR A 9 28.92 6.25 1.03
CA THR A 9 30.04 5.32 0.87
C THR A 9 29.84 4.05 1.69
N ASN A 10 30.63 3.01 1.39
CA ASN A 10 30.70 1.79 2.20
C ASN A 10 29.32 1.13 2.41
N ALA A 11 28.42 1.21 1.42
CA ALA A 11 27.12 0.57 1.42
C ALA A 11 27.15 -0.78 0.70
N ARG A 12 26.21 -1.67 1.08
CA ARG A 12 25.79 -2.81 0.26
C ARG A 12 24.64 -2.32 -0.61
N VAL A 13 24.93 -1.91 -1.84
CA VAL A 13 23.92 -1.30 -2.73
C VAL A 13 23.01 -2.37 -3.30
N VAL A 14 21.75 -2.33 -2.96
CA VAL A 14 20.72 -3.27 -3.45
C VAL A 14 20.25 -2.82 -4.82
N ARG A 15 20.42 -3.67 -5.82
CA ARG A 15 20.06 -3.42 -7.23
C ARG A 15 19.00 -4.41 -7.69
N PRO A 16 17.71 -4.13 -7.44
CA PRO A 16 16.61 -5.05 -7.72
C PRO A 16 16.50 -5.41 -9.21
N GLU A 17 16.79 -4.47 -10.12
CA GLU A 17 16.74 -4.67 -11.57
C GLU A 17 17.77 -5.71 -12.07
N LEU A 18 18.86 -5.88 -11.35
CA LEU A 18 19.94 -6.81 -11.66
C LEU A 18 19.93 -8.06 -10.78
N ASP A 19 18.92 -8.17 -9.90
CA ASP A 19 18.78 -9.26 -8.93
C ASP A 19 20.04 -9.51 -8.07
N ARG A 20 20.68 -8.42 -7.63
CA ARG A 20 21.93 -8.52 -6.85
C ARG A 20 22.12 -7.38 -5.85
N THR A 21 23.12 -7.58 -5.01
CA THR A 21 23.66 -6.56 -4.11
C THR A 21 25.14 -6.36 -4.42
N ASP A 22 25.52 -5.12 -4.68
CA ASP A 22 26.90 -4.75 -4.99
C ASP A 22 27.59 -4.14 -3.76
N THR A 23 28.86 -4.50 -3.55
CA THR A 23 29.73 -3.90 -2.54
C THR A 23 30.83 -3.10 -3.23
N GLY A 24 31.33 -2.08 -2.54
CA GLY A 24 32.43 -1.25 -3.06
C GLY A 24 31.99 -0.19 -4.07
N LEU A 25 30.70 0.05 -4.21
CA LEU A 25 30.14 1.19 -4.94
C LEU A 25 29.76 2.29 -3.95
N ASP A 26 30.05 3.53 -4.33
CA ASP A 26 29.51 4.74 -3.68
C ASP A 26 28.29 5.22 -4.49
N ILE A 27 27.35 5.85 -3.81
CA ILE A 27 26.16 6.47 -4.43
C ILE A 27 26.39 7.98 -4.46
N GLY A 28 26.59 8.53 -5.66
CA GLY A 28 26.73 9.97 -5.88
C GLY A 28 25.38 10.62 -6.22
N VAL A 29 25.03 11.65 -5.48
CA VAL A 29 23.75 12.37 -5.63
C VAL A 29 24.00 13.82 -6.01
N ARG A 30 23.25 14.34 -6.98
CA ARG A 30 23.21 15.76 -7.36
C ARG A 30 21.78 16.14 -7.77
N ASP A 31 21.34 17.31 -7.34
CA ASP A 31 20.02 17.85 -7.69
C ASP A 31 18.86 16.85 -7.44
N GLY A 32 18.96 16.13 -6.32
CA GLY A 32 17.95 15.15 -5.90
C GLY A 32 17.96 13.83 -6.68
N ARG A 33 18.95 13.59 -7.52
CA ARG A 33 19.06 12.37 -8.36
C ARG A 33 20.35 11.61 -8.13
N VAL A 34 20.29 10.30 -8.31
CA VAL A 34 21.48 9.47 -8.42
C VAL A 34 22.17 9.79 -9.74
N VAL A 35 23.39 10.30 -9.67
CA VAL A 35 24.18 10.68 -10.86
C VAL A 35 25.39 9.77 -11.10
N ALA A 36 25.82 9.00 -10.07
CA ALA A 36 26.91 8.07 -10.18
C ALA A 36 26.72 6.87 -9.23
N LEU A 37 27.15 5.68 -9.69
CA LEU A 37 27.28 4.46 -8.90
C LEU A 37 28.64 3.83 -9.24
N GLU A 38 29.70 4.26 -8.56
CA GLU A 38 31.07 3.83 -8.82
C GLU A 38 31.95 3.96 -7.57
N PRO A 39 33.12 3.30 -7.52
CA PRO A 39 33.98 3.39 -6.35
C PRO A 39 34.68 4.77 -6.25
N GLY A 40 34.92 5.24 -5.03
CA GLY A 40 35.82 6.36 -4.74
C GLY A 40 35.23 7.75 -4.96
N LEU A 41 33.92 7.90 -5.04
CA LEU A 41 33.26 9.19 -5.27
C LEU A 41 33.53 10.21 -4.15
N ALA A 42 33.77 9.77 -2.91
CA ALA A 42 34.10 10.68 -1.82
C ALA A 42 35.36 11.52 -2.06
N ALA A 43 36.27 11.00 -2.87
CA ALA A 43 37.53 11.70 -3.26
C ALA A 43 37.31 12.80 -4.31
N THR A 44 36.20 12.81 -5.03
CA THR A 44 35.92 13.78 -6.10
C THR A 44 35.31 15.09 -5.59
N GLY A 45 34.98 15.17 -4.32
CA GLY A 45 34.38 16.32 -3.64
C GLY A 45 32.86 16.26 -3.58
N ALA A 46 32.32 16.19 -2.35
CA ALA A 46 30.92 16.22 -2.07
C ALA A 46 30.62 17.28 -0.99
N ALA A 47 29.41 17.84 -0.99
CA ALA A 47 28.98 18.74 0.08
C ALA A 47 28.76 17.97 1.40
N GLU A 48 28.23 16.76 1.30
CA GLU A 48 28.05 15.82 2.42
C GLU A 48 28.59 14.43 2.01
N VAL A 49 29.30 13.76 2.93
CA VAL A 49 29.74 12.36 2.77
C VAL A 49 29.20 11.57 3.96
N VAL A 50 28.49 10.49 3.67
CA VAL A 50 27.89 9.60 4.67
C VAL A 50 28.50 8.21 4.53
N ASP A 51 29.14 7.72 5.60
CA ASP A 51 29.59 6.34 5.69
C ASP A 51 28.43 5.44 6.11
N ALA A 52 28.01 4.55 5.21
CA ALA A 52 26.95 3.58 5.50
C ALA A 52 27.40 2.47 6.47
N GLY A 53 28.70 2.31 6.74
CA GLY A 53 29.21 1.33 7.71
C GLY A 53 28.88 -0.11 7.36
N GLY A 54 28.76 -0.47 6.09
CA GLY A 54 28.40 -1.81 5.64
C GLY A 54 26.90 -2.13 5.69
N ARG A 55 26.04 -1.16 6.00
CA ARG A 55 24.57 -1.29 5.93
C ARG A 55 24.11 -1.48 4.48
N TYR A 56 22.92 -2.05 4.32
CA TYR A 56 22.31 -2.10 3.00
C TYR A 56 21.79 -0.71 2.59
N ALA A 57 22.00 -0.31 1.35
CA ALA A 57 21.32 0.80 0.70
C ALA A 57 20.22 0.25 -0.20
N PHE A 58 18.98 0.38 0.22
CA PHE A 58 17.79 0.04 -0.56
C PHE A 58 17.29 1.26 -1.33
N PRO A 59 16.64 1.08 -2.50
CA PRO A 59 15.79 2.12 -3.04
C PRO A 59 14.64 2.40 -2.09
N GLY A 60 14.18 3.63 -2.02
CA GLY A 60 13.03 4.01 -1.20
C GLY A 60 11.83 3.12 -1.47
N SER A 61 11.19 2.63 -0.40
CA SER A 61 10.00 1.81 -0.53
C SER A 61 8.82 2.64 -1.08
N VAL A 62 8.01 2.01 -1.90
CA VAL A 62 6.75 2.51 -2.42
C VAL A 62 5.63 1.72 -1.76
N ASP A 63 5.07 2.28 -0.69
CA ASP A 63 3.91 1.68 -0.04
C ASP A 63 2.64 2.03 -0.86
N ALA A 64 2.30 1.13 -1.76
CA ALA A 64 1.27 1.38 -2.76
C ALA A 64 -0.16 1.19 -2.25
N HIS A 65 -0.35 1.04 -0.95
CA HIS A 65 -1.67 0.83 -0.37
C HIS A 65 -1.73 1.40 1.05
N THR A 66 -2.26 2.62 1.17
CA THR A 66 -2.48 3.30 2.45
C THR A 66 -3.84 4.00 2.48
N HIS A 67 -4.33 4.34 3.67
CA HIS A 67 -5.66 4.90 3.92
C HIS A 67 -5.62 6.14 4.83
N MET A 68 -4.76 7.12 4.54
CA MET A 68 -4.74 8.38 5.28
C MET A 68 -6.06 9.14 5.09
N GLY A 69 -6.60 9.69 6.17
CA GLY A 69 -7.85 10.46 6.17
C GLY A 69 -9.13 9.63 6.29
N ILE A 70 -9.04 8.31 6.59
CA ILE A 70 -10.23 7.47 6.76
C ILE A 70 -10.89 7.69 8.11
N TYR A 71 -10.13 7.71 9.21
CA TYR A 71 -10.66 7.82 10.57
C TYR A 71 -10.30 9.13 11.25
N GLN A 72 -9.33 9.85 10.73
CA GLN A 72 -8.88 11.16 11.17
C GLN A 72 -8.92 12.13 10.00
N PRO A 73 -8.90 13.46 10.27
CA PRO A 73 -8.77 14.45 9.19
C PRO A 73 -7.53 14.18 8.33
N LEU A 74 -7.68 14.23 7.00
CA LEU A 74 -6.60 13.95 6.04
C LEU A 74 -5.34 14.80 6.31
N ALA A 75 -5.52 16.06 6.70
CA ALA A 75 -4.40 16.95 6.99
C ALA A 75 -3.58 16.54 8.24
N GLU A 76 -4.22 15.88 9.22
CA GLU A 76 -3.55 15.34 10.40
C GLU A 76 -2.81 14.05 10.04
N ASP A 77 -3.51 13.09 9.40
CA ASP A 77 -2.92 11.81 8.98
C ASP A 77 -1.77 12.03 7.99
N ALA A 78 -1.90 12.99 7.06
CA ALA A 78 -0.82 13.31 6.13
C ALA A 78 0.49 13.69 6.86
N LEU A 79 0.40 14.34 8.02
CA LEU A 79 1.57 14.69 8.81
C LEU A 79 2.07 13.52 9.66
N THR A 80 1.18 12.87 10.42
CA THR A 80 1.56 11.85 11.40
C THR A 80 1.91 10.52 10.72
N GLU A 81 1.08 10.06 9.79
CA GLU A 81 1.27 8.74 9.20
C GLU A 81 2.35 8.74 8.11
N SER A 82 2.62 9.89 7.47
CA SER A 82 3.80 10.00 6.60
C SER A 82 5.13 9.95 7.38
N ARG A 83 5.13 10.32 8.67
CA ARG A 83 6.29 10.09 9.56
C ARG A 83 6.49 8.60 9.83
N ALA A 84 5.41 7.87 10.07
CA ALA A 84 5.47 6.41 10.22
C ALA A 84 5.99 5.76 8.92
N ALA A 85 5.53 6.21 7.75
CA ALA A 85 6.03 5.76 6.46
C ALA A 85 7.55 6.01 6.32
N ALA A 86 8.03 7.21 6.66
CA ALA A 86 9.46 7.54 6.63
C ALA A 86 10.29 6.63 7.56
N VAL A 87 9.80 6.34 8.78
CA VAL A 87 10.44 5.40 9.71
C VAL A 87 10.53 4.00 9.12
N GLY A 88 9.51 3.58 8.38
CA GLY A 88 9.48 2.30 7.65
C GLY A 88 10.35 2.24 6.39
N GLY A 89 11.00 3.36 6.01
CA GLY A 89 11.80 3.43 4.78
C GLY A 89 10.97 3.68 3.53
N SER A 90 9.67 3.99 3.67
CA SER A 90 8.85 4.40 2.53
C SER A 90 9.15 5.85 2.19
N THR A 91 9.51 6.10 0.92
CA THR A 91 9.72 7.45 0.37
C THR A 91 8.54 7.90 -0.48
N THR A 92 7.64 6.98 -0.82
CA THR A 92 6.41 7.27 -1.57
C THR A 92 5.27 6.40 -1.04
N VAL A 93 4.10 7.01 -0.86
CA VAL A 93 2.86 6.31 -0.51
C VAL A 93 1.80 6.53 -1.58
N ILE A 94 0.97 5.52 -1.86
CA ILE A 94 -0.22 5.70 -2.70
C ILE A 94 -1.46 5.49 -1.83
N ASN A 95 -2.18 6.57 -1.59
CA ASN A 95 -3.35 6.58 -0.74
C ASN A 95 -4.62 6.21 -1.52
N TYR A 96 -5.48 5.43 -0.90
CA TYR A 96 -6.85 5.29 -1.34
C TYR A 96 -7.66 6.54 -0.97
N MET A 97 -8.48 7.03 -1.91
CA MET A 97 -9.38 8.14 -1.67
C MET A 97 -10.71 7.92 -2.41
N ARG A 98 -11.81 8.26 -1.75
CA ARG A 98 -13.15 8.22 -2.34
C ARG A 98 -14.02 9.35 -1.82
N THR A 99 -15.09 9.63 -2.53
CA THR A 99 -16.21 10.43 -2.03
C THR A 99 -17.10 9.59 -1.11
N GLY A 100 -17.90 10.24 -0.26
CA GLY A 100 -18.84 9.59 0.63
C GLY A 100 -18.46 9.68 2.10
N GLN A 101 -19.10 8.86 2.93
CA GLN A 101 -18.83 8.79 4.36
C GLN A 101 -17.38 8.37 4.62
N TYR A 102 -16.78 8.91 5.64
CA TYR A 102 -15.34 8.91 5.89
C TYR A 102 -14.57 9.74 4.85
N TYR A 103 -13.25 9.81 4.99
CA TYR A 103 -12.41 10.73 4.24
C TYR A 103 -12.95 12.17 4.44
N LEU A 104 -13.28 12.93 3.44
CA LEU A 104 -13.78 14.31 3.64
C LEU A 104 -15.27 14.37 4.01
N ASN A 105 -15.99 13.26 4.06
CA ASN A 105 -17.45 13.20 4.22
C ASN A 105 -18.22 14.05 3.19
N GLU A 106 -17.71 14.09 1.96
CA GLU A 106 -18.30 14.81 0.84
C GLU A 106 -18.63 13.86 -0.31
N GLY A 107 -19.75 14.11 -0.98
CA GLY A 107 -20.12 13.48 -2.25
C GLY A 107 -19.79 14.36 -3.45
N GLY A 108 -20.27 13.97 -4.63
CA GLY A 108 -20.20 14.76 -5.85
C GLY A 108 -18.99 14.43 -6.74
N PRO A 109 -18.79 15.24 -7.82
CA PRO A 109 -17.81 14.95 -8.86
C PRO A 109 -16.36 15.14 -8.37
N TYR A 110 -15.46 14.31 -8.91
CA TYR A 110 -14.04 14.40 -8.63
C TYR A 110 -13.39 15.71 -9.11
N GLU A 111 -13.92 16.32 -10.16
CA GLU A 111 -13.45 17.63 -10.62
C GLU A 111 -13.46 18.70 -9.50
N ALA A 112 -14.46 18.64 -8.61
CA ALA A 112 -14.57 19.55 -7.46
C ALA A 112 -13.95 19.00 -6.17
N PHE A 113 -13.96 17.69 -5.99
CA PHE A 113 -13.51 17.00 -4.78
C PHE A 113 -11.98 16.86 -4.73
N TYR A 114 -11.37 16.44 -5.83
CA TYR A 114 -9.96 16.03 -5.82
C TYR A 114 -8.97 17.19 -5.60
N PRO A 115 -9.18 18.40 -6.13
CA PRO A 115 -8.35 19.55 -5.77
C PRO A 115 -8.30 19.83 -4.27
N LYS A 116 -9.43 19.66 -3.54
CA LYS A 116 -9.46 19.85 -2.07
C LYS A 116 -8.59 18.80 -1.36
N VAL A 117 -8.59 17.56 -1.87
CA VAL A 117 -7.72 16.49 -1.33
C VAL A 117 -6.26 16.89 -1.46
N LEU A 118 -5.85 17.40 -2.62
CA LEU A 118 -4.47 17.83 -2.86
C LEU A 118 -4.09 19.01 -1.96
N ASP A 119 -4.95 20.01 -1.82
CA ASP A 119 -4.72 21.19 -0.96
C ASP A 119 -4.59 20.81 0.53
N LEU A 120 -5.31 19.77 0.98
CA LEU A 120 -5.25 19.31 2.36
C LEU A 120 -3.95 18.59 2.72
N ILE A 121 -3.31 17.93 1.78
CA ILE A 121 -2.07 17.19 2.02
C ILE A 121 -0.81 17.99 1.66
N ASP A 122 -0.94 19.01 0.81
CA ASP A 122 0.17 19.85 0.36
C ASP A 122 0.94 20.47 1.55
N GLY A 123 2.27 20.34 1.53
CA GLY A 123 3.18 20.83 2.57
C GLY A 123 3.07 20.08 3.93
N ARG A 124 2.35 18.95 4.00
CA ARG A 124 2.16 18.19 5.25
C ARG A 124 2.80 16.80 5.23
N SER A 125 2.97 16.21 4.08
CA SER A 125 3.56 14.88 3.99
C SER A 125 5.09 14.91 4.07
N HIS A 126 5.69 14.02 4.88
CA HIS A 126 7.14 13.83 4.93
C HIS A 126 7.67 13.00 3.77
N VAL A 127 6.82 12.25 3.08
CA VAL A 127 7.15 11.39 1.93
C VAL A 127 6.32 11.80 0.73
N ASP A 128 6.76 11.46 -0.48
CA ASP A 128 6.00 11.68 -1.70
C ASP A 128 4.68 10.90 -1.67
N TYR A 129 3.66 11.40 -2.36
CA TYR A 129 2.33 10.81 -2.30
C TYR A 129 1.61 10.83 -3.64
N ALA A 130 0.75 9.84 -3.83
CA ALA A 130 -0.18 9.74 -4.95
C ALA A 130 -1.51 9.13 -4.46
N PHE A 131 -2.49 8.96 -5.37
CA PHE A 131 -3.79 8.43 -4.99
C PHE A 131 -4.29 7.34 -5.94
N HIS A 132 -5.01 6.36 -5.35
CA HIS A 132 -5.99 5.52 -6.01
C HIS A 132 -7.37 6.14 -5.80
N LEU A 133 -8.07 6.53 -6.85
CA LEU A 133 -9.41 7.09 -6.73
C LEU A 133 -10.48 6.03 -6.98
N ALA A 134 -11.57 6.08 -6.21
CA ALA A 134 -12.66 5.14 -6.34
C ALA A 134 -13.83 5.72 -7.14
N PRO A 135 -14.19 5.19 -8.31
CA PRO A 135 -15.43 5.54 -8.99
C PRO A 135 -16.62 5.00 -8.19
N MET A 136 -17.27 5.86 -7.38
CA MET A 136 -18.34 5.48 -6.46
C MET A 136 -19.74 5.56 -7.07
N GLN A 137 -19.90 6.25 -8.19
CA GLN A 137 -21.16 6.48 -8.89
C GLN A 137 -20.92 6.57 -10.40
N ALA A 138 -21.97 6.49 -11.20
CA ALA A 138 -21.88 6.44 -12.67
C ALA A 138 -21.12 7.64 -13.26
N SER A 139 -21.37 8.86 -12.75
CA SER A 139 -20.69 10.06 -13.24
C SER A 139 -19.17 10.03 -13.04
N HIS A 140 -18.66 9.37 -11.99
CA HIS A 140 -17.21 9.23 -11.75
C HIS A 140 -16.52 8.41 -12.83
N ILE A 141 -17.24 7.49 -13.50
CA ILE A 141 -16.70 6.68 -14.60
C ILE A 141 -16.37 7.57 -15.80
N ASP A 142 -17.19 8.59 -16.04
CA ASP A 142 -16.97 9.55 -17.12
C ASP A 142 -15.83 10.55 -16.79
N GLU A 143 -15.49 10.71 -15.52
CA GLU A 143 -14.38 11.55 -15.08
C GLU A 143 -13.01 10.86 -15.19
N ILE A 144 -12.94 9.53 -15.36
CA ILE A 144 -11.68 8.77 -15.42
C ILE A 144 -10.67 9.38 -16.42
N PRO A 145 -11.04 9.70 -17.68
CA PRO A 145 -10.09 10.30 -18.61
C PRO A 145 -9.57 11.67 -18.18
N MET A 146 -10.43 12.50 -17.59
CA MET A 146 -10.06 13.82 -17.06
C MET A 146 -9.08 13.69 -15.89
N LEU A 147 -9.29 12.72 -14.99
CA LEU A 147 -8.41 12.44 -13.85
C LEU A 147 -7.02 11.97 -14.31
N VAL A 148 -6.96 11.16 -15.36
CA VAL A 148 -5.69 10.77 -15.99
C VAL A 148 -4.99 11.96 -16.60
N GLU A 149 -5.70 12.75 -17.42
CA GLU A 149 -5.13 13.84 -18.21
C GLU A 149 -4.68 15.03 -17.37
N ARG A 150 -5.55 15.49 -16.45
CA ARG A 150 -5.30 16.76 -15.71
C ARG A 150 -4.54 16.54 -14.40
N HIS A 151 -4.79 15.40 -13.75
CA HIS A 151 -4.25 15.12 -12.42
C HIS A 151 -3.20 14.02 -12.40
N GLY A 152 -3.00 13.30 -13.51
CA GLY A 152 -2.05 12.19 -13.56
C GLY A 152 -2.44 11.01 -12.68
N VAL A 153 -3.74 10.82 -12.42
CA VAL A 153 -4.25 9.67 -11.70
C VAL A 153 -4.39 8.50 -12.65
N THR A 154 -3.50 7.51 -12.53
CA THR A 154 -3.49 6.31 -13.40
C THR A 154 -4.05 5.07 -12.72
N SER A 155 -4.36 5.11 -11.42
CA SER A 155 -4.88 3.95 -10.72
C SER A 155 -6.17 4.26 -9.99
N PHE A 156 -7.09 3.32 -10.10
CA PHE A 156 -8.42 3.38 -9.51
C PHE A 156 -8.63 2.16 -8.61
N LYS A 157 -9.55 2.24 -7.65
CA LYS A 157 -9.79 1.14 -6.71
C LYS A 157 -11.27 1.01 -6.40
N ILE A 158 -11.78 -0.23 -6.33
CA ILE A 158 -13.12 -0.54 -5.84
C ILE A 158 -13.08 -1.62 -4.76
N PHE A 159 -14.09 -1.58 -3.87
CA PHE A 159 -14.36 -2.59 -2.85
C PHE A 159 -15.63 -3.34 -3.23
N MET A 160 -15.53 -4.63 -3.57
CA MET A 160 -16.68 -5.38 -4.06
C MET A 160 -17.80 -5.56 -3.04
N PHE A 161 -17.51 -5.44 -1.74
CA PHE A 161 -18.49 -5.65 -0.68
C PHE A 161 -19.26 -4.41 -0.25
N TYR A 162 -18.89 -3.21 -0.67
CA TYR A 162 -19.57 -1.97 -0.22
C TYR A 162 -21.07 -1.93 -0.55
N GLY A 163 -21.51 -2.67 -1.56
CA GLY A 163 -22.92 -2.68 -1.99
C GLY A 163 -23.93 -3.11 -0.94
N SER A 164 -23.57 -3.97 0.02
CA SER A 164 -24.48 -4.48 1.03
C SER A 164 -23.85 -4.76 2.39
N HIS A 165 -22.54 -4.53 2.56
CA HIS A 165 -21.82 -4.91 3.78
C HIS A 165 -20.90 -3.81 4.26
N GLY A 166 -21.05 -2.64 4.26
CA GLY A 166 -20.24 -1.54 4.81
C GLY A 166 -18.82 -1.85 5.30
N LEU A 167 -18.04 -0.83 5.62
CA LEU A 167 -16.62 -0.96 5.98
C LEU A 167 -16.38 -1.80 7.25
N HIS A 168 -17.27 -1.70 8.24
CA HIS A 168 -17.08 -2.34 9.55
C HIS A 168 -17.96 -3.59 9.76
N GLY A 169 -18.70 -4.01 8.76
CA GLY A 169 -19.68 -5.05 8.82
C GLY A 169 -21.00 -4.62 8.20
N ARG A 170 -22.11 -4.77 8.88
CA ARG A 170 -23.44 -4.52 8.33
C ARG A 170 -23.63 -3.06 7.95
N SER A 171 -24.11 -2.83 6.72
CA SER A 171 -24.66 -1.57 6.26
C SER A 171 -26.11 -1.79 5.86
N SER A 172 -27.04 -1.13 6.53
CA SER A 172 -28.47 -1.22 6.21
C SER A 172 -28.87 -0.26 5.09
N ASP A 173 -28.10 0.80 4.88
CA ASP A 173 -28.34 1.79 3.85
C ASP A 173 -27.07 2.12 3.09
N GLN A 174 -27.00 1.60 1.87
CA GLN A 174 -25.89 1.85 0.97
C GLN A 174 -25.81 3.32 0.52
N ALA A 175 -26.97 3.97 0.30
CA ALA A 175 -27.01 5.35 -0.17
C ALA A 175 -26.38 6.30 0.84
N ASP A 176 -26.64 6.10 2.13
CA ASP A 176 -26.05 6.89 3.21
C ASP A 176 -24.55 6.65 3.34
N PHE A 177 -24.11 5.39 3.26
CA PHE A 177 -22.71 5.02 3.39
C PHE A 177 -21.86 5.53 2.22
N LEU A 178 -22.33 5.34 0.99
CA LEU A 178 -21.60 5.70 -0.22
C LEU A 178 -21.86 7.12 -0.71
N MET A 179 -22.94 7.77 -0.22
CA MET A 179 -23.44 9.06 -0.72
C MET A 179 -23.69 9.02 -2.25
N THR A 180 -24.22 7.90 -2.74
CA THR A 180 -24.59 7.75 -4.16
C THR A 180 -25.92 8.45 -4.45
N PRO A 181 -26.14 8.95 -5.68
CA PRO A 181 -27.44 9.50 -6.08
C PRO A 181 -28.57 8.47 -5.94
N PRO A 182 -29.82 8.91 -5.66
CA PRO A 182 -30.97 8.02 -5.58
C PRO A 182 -31.13 7.18 -6.85
N GLY A 183 -31.28 5.85 -6.68
CA GLY A 183 -31.44 4.91 -7.77
C GLY A 183 -30.15 4.35 -8.35
N GLU A 184 -28.98 4.86 -8.00
CA GLU A 184 -27.70 4.27 -8.34
C GLU A 184 -27.38 3.11 -7.39
N ARG A 185 -26.67 2.09 -7.94
CA ARG A 185 -26.25 0.92 -7.19
C ARG A 185 -24.75 0.73 -7.32
N TYR A 186 -24.14 0.25 -6.25
CA TYR A 186 -22.76 -0.17 -6.21
C TYR A 186 -22.71 -1.70 -6.19
N ASP A 187 -22.87 -2.31 -7.38
CA ASP A 187 -23.00 -3.75 -7.59
C ASP A 187 -22.12 -4.23 -8.75
N TYR A 188 -22.28 -5.47 -9.17
CA TYR A 188 -21.47 -6.05 -10.26
C TYR A 188 -21.61 -5.30 -11.59
N ALA A 189 -22.80 -4.70 -11.87
CA ALA A 189 -22.97 -3.89 -13.07
C ALA A 189 -22.15 -2.60 -13.00
N HIS A 190 -22.10 -1.96 -11.81
CA HIS A 190 -21.23 -0.81 -11.59
C HIS A 190 -19.75 -1.18 -11.79
N PHE A 191 -19.32 -2.31 -11.24
CA PHE A 191 -17.92 -2.78 -11.39
C PHE A 191 -17.56 -3.03 -12.86
N GLU A 192 -18.48 -3.65 -13.62
CA GLU A 192 -18.33 -3.83 -15.07
C GLU A 192 -18.17 -2.48 -15.80
N PHE A 193 -19.01 -1.50 -15.47
CA PHE A 193 -18.94 -0.18 -16.11
C PHE A 193 -17.66 0.58 -15.75
N VAL A 194 -17.17 0.45 -14.52
CA VAL A 194 -15.85 0.98 -14.13
C VAL A 194 -14.75 0.35 -14.97
N MET A 195 -14.75 -0.99 -15.14
CA MET A 195 -13.76 -1.69 -15.98
C MET A 195 -13.80 -1.21 -17.42
N ARG A 196 -15.00 -0.99 -18.01
CA ARG A 196 -15.15 -0.39 -19.35
C ARG A 196 -14.63 1.05 -19.40
N GLY A 197 -14.81 1.83 -18.33
CA GLY A 197 -14.22 3.17 -18.18
C GLY A 197 -12.69 3.15 -18.18
N ILE A 198 -12.11 2.21 -17.46
CA ILE A 198 -10.65 1.98 -17.44
C ILE A 198 -10.14 1.56 -18.83
N ALA A 199 -10.83 0.62 -19.49
CA ALA A 199 -10.46 0.18 -20.84
C ALA A 199 -10.45 1.35 -21.84
N ARG A 200 -11.50 2.20 -21.84
CA ARG A 200 -11.56 3.42 -22.67
C ARG A 200 -10.42 4.40 -22.36
N ALA A 201 -10.11 4.63 -21.08
CA ALA A 201 -8.99 5.51 -20.71
C ALA A 201 -7.64 4.96 -21.20
N ARG A 202 -7.42 3.65 -21.17
CA ARG A 202 -6.24 3.00 -21.73
C ARG A 202 -6.11 3.19 -23.25
N GLU A 203 -7.24 3.13 -23.98
CA GLU A 203 -7.26 3.41 -25.42
C GLU A 203 -6.98 4.89 -25.72
N GLN A 204 -7.46 5.79 -24.88
CA GLN A 204 -7.26 7.24 -25.02
C GLN A 204 -5.82 7.67 -24.70
N PHE A 205 -5.14 6.98 -23.78
CA PHE A 205 -3.78 7.29 -23.33
C PHE A 205 -2.86 6.06 -23.51
N PRO A 206 -2.56 5.66 -24.75
CA PRO A 206 -1.84 4.41 -25.02
C PRO A 206 -0.41 4.38 -24.45
N GLU A 207 0.24 5.53 -24.30
CA GLU A 207 1.58 5.66 -23.68
C GLU A 207 1.58 5.38 -22.17
N HIS A 208 0.41 5.46 -21.53
CA HIS A 208 0.21 5.16 -20.10
C HIS A 208 -0.67 3.93 -19.87
N ALA A 209 -0.99 3.19 -20.93
CA ALA A 209 -1.95 2.10 -20.88
C ALA A 209 -1.61 1.04 -19.82
N ASP A 210 -0.33 0.72 -19.62
CA ASP A 210 0.09 -0.30 -18.66
C ASP A 210 0.04 0.17 -17.20
N GLN A 211 0.06 1.48 -16.96
CA GLN A 211 -0.08 2.11 -15.66
C GLN A 211 -1.55 2.39 -15.29
N ILE A 212 -2.42 2.62 -16.30
CA ILE A 212 -3.87 2.82 -16.06
C ILE A 212 -4.47 1.49 -15.64
N SER A 213 -4.83 1.35 -14.37
CA SER A 213 -5.18 0.08 -13.75
C SER A 213 -6.30 0.20 -12.72
N LEU A 214 -6.99 -0.93 -12.49
CA LEU A 214 -8.01 -1.06 -11.46
C LEU A 214 -7.55 -2.03 -10.37
N SER A 215 -7.55 -1.56 -9.16
CA SER A 215 -7.29 -2.32 -7.95
C SER A 215 -8.60 -2.80 -7.33
N MET A 216 -8.66 -4.07 -6.94
CA MET A 216 -9.90 -4.72 -6.50
C MET A 216 -9.72 -5.30 -5.10
N HIS A 217 -10.51 -4.79 -4.12
CA HIS A 217 -10.74 -5.49 -2.87
C HIS A 217 -11.78 -6.57 -3.10
N CYS A 218 -11.35 -7.82 -3.07
CA CYS A 218 -12.16 -8.97 -3.50
C CYS A 218 -12.76 -9.72 -2.30
N GLU A 219 -13.95 -9.35 -1.87
CA GLU A 219 -14.79 -10.11 -0.94
C GLU A 219 -16.26 -10.02 -1.40
N THR A 220 -17.04 -11.10 -1.26
CA THR A 220 -18.46 -11.13 -1.65
C THR A 220 -19.34 -10.78 -0.46
N ALA A 221 -20.09 -9.67 -0.57
CA ALA A 221 -20.92 -9.13 0.48
C ALA A 221 -21.99 -10.12 1.00
N GLU A 222 -22.63 -10.85 0.09
CA GLU A 222 -23.69 -11.80 0.40
C GLU A 222 -23.19 -12.97 1.25
N ILE A 223 -22.01 -13.52 0.92
CA ILE A 223 -21.39 -14.60 1.70
C ILE A 223 -20.99 -14.07 3.08
N MET A 224 -20.34 -12.92 3.14
CA MET A 224 -19.95 -12.32 4.43
C MET A 224 -21.16 -12.05 5.33
N ALA A 225 -22.25 -11.48 4.79
CA ALA A 225 -23.46 -11.22 5.56
C ALA A 225 -24.07 -12.51 6.14
N ALA A 226 -24.14 -13.57 5.33
CA ALA A 226 -24.66 -14.86 5.76
C ALA A 226 -23.76 -15.51 6.84
N TYR A 227 -22.46 -15.53 6.63
CA TYR A 227 -21.51 -16.13 7.58
C TYR A 227 -21.35 -15.32 8.85
N THR A 228 -21.43 -13.99 8.80
CA THR A 228 -21.47 -13.16 10.02
C THR A 228 -22.61 -13.58 10.90
N LYS A 229 -23.83 -13.73 10.32
CA LYS A 229 -24.99 -14.20 11.08
C LYS A 229 -24.80 -15.61 11.64
N LEU A 230 -24.27 -16.54 10.85
CA LEU A 230 -24.03 -17.93 11.30
C LEU A 230 -23.05 -17.98 12.47
N VAL A 231 -21.97 -17.23 12.43
CA VAL A 231 -20.94 -17.19 13.49
C VAL A 231 -21.48 -16.54 14.76
N GLU A 232 -22.22 -15.44 14.62
CA GLU A 232 -22.86 -14.76 15.77
C GLU A 232 -23.92 -15.66 16.43
N ASP A 233 -24.78 -16.30 15.63
CA ASP A 233 -25.86 -17.17 16.16
C ASP A 233 -25.28 -18.43 16.85
N ALA A 234 -24.17 -18.96 16.36
CA ALA A 234 -23.52 -20.13 16.98
C ALA A 234 -22.84 -19.78 18.31
N GLY A 235 -22.21 -18.59 18.41
CA GLY A 235 -21.55 -18.13 19.64
C GLY A 235 -20.38 -19.00 20.11
N GLU A 236 -19.83 -19.86 19.23
CA GLU A 236 -18.73 -20.80 19.56
C GLU A 236 -17.35 -20.18 19.48
N LEU A 237 -17.20 -19.14 18.65
CA LEU A 237 -15.94 -18.43 18.39
C LEU A 237 -16.00 -17.00 18.92
N SER A 238 -14.83 -16.46 19.27
CA SER A 238 -14.68 -15.08 19.73
C SER A 238 -13.49 -14.39 19.08
N GLY A 239 -13.38 -13.07 19.22
CA GLY A 239 -12.24 -12.28 18.77
C GLY A 239 -11.93 -12.46 17.28
N LEU A 240 -10.66 -12.48 16.93
CA LEU A 240 -10.19 -12.60 15.54
C LEU A 240 -10.61 -13.92 14.88
N ALA A 241 -10.72 -15.00 15.64
CA ALA A 241 -11.19 -16.29 15.11
C ALA A 241 -12.64 -16.20 14.62
N ALA A 242 -13.54 -15.57 15.39
CA ALA A 242 -14.92 -15.32 14.98
C ALA A 242 -14.97 -14.41 13.75
N TYR A 243 -14.16 -13.34 13.74
CA TYR A 243 -14.13 -12.42 12.62
C TYR A 243 -13.61 -13.08 11.35
N SER A 244 -12.55 -13.88 11.43
CA SER A 244 -12.01 -14.65 10.32
C SER A 244 -13.03 -15.66 9.76
N ALA A 245 -13.76 -16.35 10.64
CA ALA A 245 -14.82 -17.30 10.25
C ALA A 245 -16.00 -16.62 9.57
N SER A 246 -16.34 -15.37 9.97
CA SER A 246 -17.42 -14.59 9.36
C SER A 246 -17.10 -14.10 7.93
N ARG A 247 -15.83 -14.15 7.54
CA ARG A 247 -15.32 -13.80 6.21
C ARG A 247 -14.54 -14.98 5.63
N PRO A 248 -15.24 -16.07 5.25
CA PRO A 248 -14.58 -17.31 4.89
C PRO A 248 -13.73 -17.12 3.62
N PRO A 249 -12.59 -17.87 3.48
CA PRO A 249 -11.65 -17.69 2.36
C PRO A 249 -12.29 -17.83 0.98
N HIS A 250 -13.35 -18.62 0.83
CA HIS A 250 -14.06 -18.77 -0.45
C HIS A 250 -14.86 -17.51 -0.85
N SER A 251 -15.18 -16.61 0.08
CA SER A 251 -15.74 -15.28 -0.23
C SER A 251 -14.76 -14.46 -1.08
N GLU A 252 -13.48 -14.49 -0.72
CA GLU A 252 -12.39 -13.88 -1.49
C GLU A 252 -12.19 -14.60 -2.83
N GLY A 253 -12.08 -15.93 -2.82
CA GLY A 253 -11.88 -16.73 -4.03
C GLY A 253 -12.98 -16.54 -5.09
N LEU A 254 -14.25 -16.41 -4.65
CA LEU A 254 -15.37 -16.13 -5.55
C LEU A 254 -15.27 -14.70 -6.11
N ALA A 255 -14.98 -13.71 -5.27
CA ALA A 255 -14.85 -12.32 -5.70
C ALA A 255 -13.68 -12.14 -6.70
N VAL A 256 -12.54 -12.80 -6.46
CA VAL A 256 -11.42 -12.87 -7.41
C VAL A 256 -11.88 -13.44 -8.76
N THR A 257 -12.68 -14.52 -8.74
CA THR A 257 -13.21 -15.14 -9.96
C THR A 257 -14.13 -14.18 -10.74
N ILE A 258 -15.05 -13.51 -10.03
CA ILE A 258 -15.98 -12.52 -10.63
C ILE A 258 -15.19 -11.35 -11.24
N ALA A 259 -14.27 -10.76 -10.47
CA ALA A 259 -13.44 -9.66 -10.94
C ALA A 259 -12.63 -10.03 -12.19
N SER A 260 -12.09 -11.23 -12.21
CA SER A 260 -11.30 -11.73 -13.34
C SER A 260 -12.13 -11.98 -14.59
N TYR A 261 -13.33 -12.55 -14.43
CA TYR A 261 -14.25 -12.77 -15.52
C TYR A 261 -14.72 -11.44 -16.13
N LEU A 262 -15.12 -10.49 -15.28
CA LEU A 262 -15.54 -9.16 -15.75
C LEU A 262 -14.39 -8.42 -16.46
N ALA A 263 -13.17 -8.53 -15.97
CA ALA A 263 -11.99 -7.93 -16.60
C ALA A 263 -11.76 -8.51 -18.01
N HIS A 264 -11.91 -9.81 -18.17
CA HIS A 264 -11.82 -10.48 -19.48
C HIS A 264 -12.89 -9.98 -20.45
N GLU A 265 -14.17 -9.97 -20.03
CA GLU A 265 -15.32 -9.60 -20.85
C GLU A 265 -15.34 -8.12 -21.23
N THR A 266 -14.81 -7.25 -20.38
CA THR A 266 -14.79 -5.80 -20.61
C THR A 266 -13.56 -5.30 -21.35
N GLY A 267 -12.59 -6.18 -21.63
CA GLY A 267 -11.32 -5.80 -22.23
C GLY A 267 -10.47 -4.89 -21.31
N CYS A 268 -10.61 -5.02 -19.98
CA CYS A 268 -9.81 -4.30 -19.00
C CYS A 268 -8.62 -5.17 -18.54
N PRO A 269 -7.44 -5.08 -19.19
CA PRO A 269 -6.38 -6.07 -18.96
C PRO A 269 -5.51 -5.77 -17.73
N THR A 270 -5.68 -4.62 -17.05
CA THR A 270 -4.79 -4.19 -15.97
C THR A 270 -5.48 -4.23 -14.62
N ILE A 271 -5.53 -5.40 -14.00
CA ILE A 271 -6.19 -5.65 -12.71
C ILE A 271 -5.15 -5.93 -11.62
N ASN A 272 -5.31 -5.27 -10.47
CA ASN A 272 -4.55 -5.55 -9.27
C ASN A 272 -5.49 -6.20 -8.24
N LEU A 273 -5.21 -7.44 -7.86
CA LEU A 273 -5.91 -8.17 -6.82
C LEU A 273 -5.22 -7.84 -5.49
N LEU A 274 -5.90 -7.05 -4.67
CA LEU A 274 -5.34 -6.47 -3.45
C LEU A 274 -5.33 -7.46 -2.29
N HIS A 275 -4.37 -7.30 -1.38
CA HIS A 275 -4.28 -7.93 -0.05
C HIS A 275 -4.86 -9.36 0.00
N LEU A 276 -4.45 -10.25 -0.92
CA LEU A 276 -4.86 -11.65 -0.91
C LEU A 276 -4.48 -12.30 0.42
N SER A 277 -5.48 -12.73 1.20
CA SER A 277 -5.28 -12.99 2.63
C SER A 277 -4.85 -14.41 2.98
N GLY A 278 -4.81 -15.34 2.02
CA GLY A 278 -4.45 -16.73 2.28
C GLY A 278 -4.43 -17.61 1.04
N ALA A 279 -4.27 -18.92 1.25
CA ALA A 279 -4.11 -19.92 0.20
C ALA A 279 -5.25 -19.91 -0.82
N THR A 280 -6.51 -19.88 -0.38
CA THR A 280 -7.67 -19.92 -1.28
C THR A 280 -7.73 -18.73 -2.22
N ALA A 281 -7.40 -17.53 -1.73
CA ALA A 281 -7.39 -16.31 -2.53
C ALA A 281 -6.27 -16.35 -3.59
N MET A 282 -5.05 -16.72 -3.16
CA MET A 282 -3.89 -16.87 -4.07
C MET A 282 -4.11 -17.94 -5.13
N ASP A 283 -4.60 -19.12 -4.75
CA ASP A 283 -4.92 -20.20 -5.68
C ASP A 283 -5.99 -19.78 -6.71
N SER A 284 -6.98 -18.99 -6.27
CA SER A 284 -8.01 -18.46 -7.17
C SER A 284 -7.40 -17.45 -8.16
N ALA A 285 -6.56 -16.53 -7.68
CA ALA A 285 -5.86 -15.56 -8.52
C ALA A 285 -4.96 -16.24 -9.57
N LEU A 286 -4.20 -17.25 -9.17
CA LEU A 286 -3.35 -18.03 -10.08
C LEU A 286 -4.14 -18.84 -11.11
N ARG A 287 -5.29 -19.41 -10.70
CA ARG A 287 -6.22 -20.08 -11.64
C ARG A 287 -6.77 -19.12 -12.66
N MET A 288 -7.21 -17.94 -12.23
CA MET A 288 -7.78 -16.94 -13.15
C MET A 288 -6.73 -16.37 -14.09
N ALA A 289 -5.50 -16.17 -13.63
CA ALA A 289 -4.40 -15.76 -14.49
C ALA A 289 -4.12 -16.78 -15.61
N ARG A 290 -4.26 -18.07 -15.32
CA ARG A 290 -4.16 -19.12 -16.36
C ARG A 290 -5.38 -19.18 -17.27
N ALA A 291 -6.58 -18.94 -16.74
CA ALA A 291 -7.82 -18.96 -17.53
C ALA A 291 -7.97 -17.77 -18.48
N PHE A 292 -7.47 -16.60 -18.06
CA PHE A 292 -7.58 -15.35 -18.79
C PHE A 292 -6.20 -14.72 -19.07
N PRO A 293 -5.40 -15.31 -19.99
CA PRO A 293 -4.03 -14.84 -20.26
C PRO A 293 -3.97 -13.45 -20.92
N ASN A 294 -5.10 -12.92 -21.38
CA ASN A 294 -5.22 -11.56 -21.89
C ASN A 294 -5.34 -10.50 -20.77
N VAL A 295 -5.48 -10.89 -19.51
CA VAL A 295 -5.54 -10.00 -18.36
C VAL A 295 -4.23 -10.07 -17.58
N ASN A 296 -3.59 -8.93 -17.42
CA ASN A 296 -2.36 -8.79 -16.64
C ASN A 296 -2.73 -8.59 -15.15
N PHE A 297 -2.98 -9.70 -14.49
CA PHE A 297 -3.24 -9.70 -13.05
C PHE A 297 -1.98 -9.42 -12.27
N ARG A 298 -2.09 -8.56 -11.26
CA ARG A 298 -1.09 -8.39 -10.22
C ARG A 298 -1.66 -8.82 -8.88
N ARG A 299 -0.83 -9.44 -8.05
CA ARG A 299 -1.20 -10.06 -6.79
C ARG A 299 -0.46 -9.36 -5.67
N GLU A 300 -1.24 -8.72 -4.81
CA GLU A 300 -0.75 -7.98 -3.67
C GLU A 300 -0.98 -8.77 -2.39
N VAL A 301 -0.03 -8.71 -1.47
CA VAL A 301 -0.15 -9.23 -0.11
C VAL A 301 0.24 -8.11 0.86
N THR A 302 -0.33 -8.06 2.06
CA THR A 302 0.09 -7.08 3.06
C THR A 302 1.13 -7.65 4.01
N ILE A 303 1.97 -6.77 4.55
CA ILE A 303 2.89 -7.15 5.62
C ILE A 303 2.13 -7.65 6.84
N GLY A 304 0.90 -7.17 7.07
CA GLY A 304 0.02 -7.64 8.13
C GLY A 304 -0.30 -9.13 8.03
N HIS A 305 -0.69 -9.60 6.84
CA HIS A 305 -0.98 -11.00 6.59
C HIS A 305 0.27 -11.90 6.53
N LEU A 306 1.46 -11.33 6.41
CA LEU A 306 2.72 -12.07 6.44
C LEU A 306 3.33 -12.19 7.85
N LEU A 307 3.07 -11.24 8.74
CA LEU A 307 3.67 -11.20 10.08
C LEU A 307 2.74 -11.72 11.18
N ALA A 308 1.43 -11.56 11.03
CA ALA A 308 0.46 -11.89 12.08
C ALA A 308 -0.59 -12.89 11.61
N ASP A 309 -1.14 -13.63 12.55
CA ASP A 309 -2.28 -14.53 12.39
C ASP A 309 -3.34 -14.26 13.48
N ILE A 310 -4.42 -15.03 13.47
CA ILE A 310 -5.52 -14.86 14.42
C ILE A 310 -5.13 -15.12 15.89
N ASP A 311 -4.00 -15.80 16.13
CA ASP A 311 -3.54 -16.18 17.46
C ASP A 311 -2.41 -15.25 17.96
N THR A 312 -1.61 -14.70 17.04
CA THR A 312 -0.43 -13.89 17.37
C THR A 312 -0.69 -12.38 17.36
N ALA A 313 -1.72 -11.93 16.64
CA ALA A 313 -2.09 -10.52 16.64
C ALA A 313 -2.67 -10.10 18.01
N ASN A 314 -2.46 -8.82 18.36
CA ASN A 314 -2.88 -8.25 19.64
C ASN A 314 -4.41 -8.06 19.71
N GLY A 315 -5.17 -9.16 19.86
CA GLY A 315 -6.62 -9.17 20.07
C GLY A 315 -7.39 -8.37 19.01
N VAL A 316 -8.37 -7.59 19.41
CA VAL A 316 -9.25 -6.80 18.53
C VAL A 316 -8.50 -5.77 17.67
N TYR A 317 -7.27 -5.42 18.05
CA TYR A 317 -6.41 -4.50 17.28
C TYR A 317 -5.97 -5.11 15.95
N GLY A 318 -5.99 -6.44 15.82
CA GLY A 318 -5.74 -7.15 14.57
C GLY A 318 -6.93 -7.21 13.60
N LYS A 319 -8.08 -6.58 13.91
CA LYS A 319 -9.23 -6.56 12.98
C LYS A 319 -8.91 -5.75 11.73
N VAL A 320 -8.99 -6.40 10.57
CA VAL A 320 -8.71 -5.85 9.23
C VAL A 320 -9.57 -6.54 8.17
N ASN A 321 -9.71 -5.97 7.01
CA ASN A 321 -10.45 -6.51 5.85
C ASN A 321 -9.51 -6.67 4.64
N PRO A 322 -9.36 -7.87 4.08
CA PRO A 322 -9.79 -9.18 4.59
C PRO A 322 -9.18 -9.50 5.95
N PRO A 323 -9.76 -10.42 6.72
CA PRO A 323 -9.28 -10.69 8.08
C PRO A 323 -7.92 -11.39 8.08
N LEU A 324 -7.18 -11.22 9.18
CA LEU A 324 -6.07 -12.11 9.48
C LEU A 324 -6.57 -13.56 9.51
N ARG A 325 -5.73 -14.47 9.03
CA ARG A 325 -6.04 -15.89 8.86
C ARG A 325 -5.29 -16.75 9.87
N PRO A 326 -5.63 -18.04 10.00
CA PRO A 326 -4.81 -19.01 10.75
C PRO A 326 -3.38 -19.07 10.21
N ARG A 327 -2.46 -19.52 11.06
CA ARG A 327 -1.03 -19.67 10.72
C ARG A 327 -0.77 -20.44 9.42
N SER A 328 -1.59 -21.42 9.09
CA SER A 328 -1.47 -22.18 7.84
C SER A 328 -1.59 -21.31 6.58
N ASP A 329 -2.44 -20.30 6.61
CA ASP A 329 -2.58 -19.36 5.49
C ASP A 329 -1.39 -18.39 5.40
N VAL A 330 -0.85 -17.95 6.55
CA VAL A 330 0.39 -17.15 6.61
C VAL A 330 1.56 -17.92 5.97
N GLU A 331 1.72 -19.20 6.32
CA GLU A 331 2.78 -20.05 5.72
C GLU A 331 2.54 -20.29 4.21
N ALA A 332 1.29 -20.44 3.79
CA ALA A 332 0.96 -20.54 2.37
C ALA A 332 1.31 -19.25 1.60
N LEU A 333 0.98 -18.08 2.15
CA LEU A 333 1.38 -16.79 1.55
C LEU A 333 2.89 -16.66 1.42
N TRP A 334 3.66 -17.04 2.46
CA TRP A 334 5.11 -17.07 2.37
C TRP A 334 5.62 -18.03 1.28
N GLY A 335 4.96 -19.19 1.11
CA GLY A 335 5.23 -20.11 -0.01
C GLY A 335 5.08 -19.41 -1.37
N HIS A 336 4.01 -18.64 -1.57
CA HIS A 336 3.77 -17.88 -2.80
C HIS A 336 4.78 -16.72 -2.99
N VAL A 337 5.16 -16.04 -1.90
CA VAL A 337 6.21 -15.01 -1.95
C VAL A 337 7.53 -15.59 -2.42
N LEU A 338 7.95 -16.72 -1.84
CA LEU A 338 9.20 -17.41 -2.19
C LEU A 338 9.17 -17.99 -3.61
N ALA A 339 8.01 -18.40 -4.10
CA ALA A 339 7.80 -18.87 -5.47
C ALA A 339 7.77 -17.74 -6.51
N GLY A 340 7.82 -16.46 -6.08
CA GLY A 340 7.72 -15.30 -6.99
C GLY A 340 6.32 -15.09 -7.57
N GLU A 341 5.30 -15.60 -6.91
CA GLU A 341 3.90 -15.51 -7.33
C GLU A 341 3.18 -14.29 -6.77
N VAL A 342 3.81 -13.56 -5.84
CA VAL A 342 3.36 -12.26 -5.32
C VAL A 342 4.08 -11.15 -6.10
N ASP A 343 3.33 -10.18 -6.58
CA ASP A 343 3.88 -9.08 -7.37
C ASP A 343 4.47 -7.97 -6.48
N TRP A 344 3.81 -7.63 -5.36
CA TRP A 344 4.35 -6.69 -4.35
C TRP A 344 3.72 -6.91 -2.97
N VAL A 345 4.40 -6.36 -1.97
CA VAL A 345 3.96 -6.32 -0.57
C VAL A 345 3.75 -4.87 -0.15
N VAL A 346 2.66 -4.60 0.57
CA VAL A 346 2.24 -3.28 1.05
C VAL A 346 1.88 -3.33 2.53
N SER A 347 1.60 -2.17 3.13
CA SER A 347 1.13 -2.14 4.52
C SER A 347 -0.39 -2.27 4.66
N ASP A 348 -1.17 -1.73 3.75
CA ASP A 348 -2.60 -1.44 3.90
C ASP A 348 -2.86 -0.56 5.14
N HIS A 349 -1.95 0.39 5.38
CA HIS A 349 -1.95 1.24 6.54
C HIS A 349 -3.23 2.07 6.66
N ALA A 350 -4.00 1.82 7.71
CA ALA A 350 -5.23 2.54 8.01
C ALA A 350 -5.22 2.94 9.50
N CYS A 351 -4.68 4.12 9.79
CA CYS A 351 -4.57 4.62 11.15
C CYS A 351 -5.96 4.84 11.75
N CYS A 352 -6.25 4.08 12.79
CA CYS A 352 -7.42 4.28 13.64
C CYS A 352 -6.91 4.45 15.08
N ARG A 353 -7.05 5.63 15.67
CA ARG A 353 -6.59 5.86 17.04
C ARG A 353 -7.26 4.89 18.00
N HIS A 354 -6.53 4.49 19.04
CA HIS A 354 -7.00 3.52 20.04
C HIS A 354 -8.43 3.80 20.53
N GLU A 355 -8.72 5.06 20.90
CA GLU A 355 -10.02 5.47 21.40
C GLU A 355 -11.17 5.37 20.37
N HIS A 356 -10.85 5.27 19.08
CA HIS A 356 -11.80 5.07 18.00
C HIS A 356 -11.86 3.62 17.53
N LYS A 357 -10.79 2.85 17.76
CA LYS A 357 -10.66 1.45 17.32
C LYS A 357 -11.62 0.54 18.06
N VAL A 358 -11.74 0.73 19.36
CA VAL A 358 -12.53 -0.13 20.24
C VAL A 358 -13.73 0.62 20.81
N SER A 359 -14.78 -0.12 21.20
CA SER A 359 -15.90 0.44 21.95
C SER A 359 -15.45 0.76 23.38
N ALA A 360 -15.81 1.94 23.88
CA ALA A 360 -15.51 2.31 25.27
C ALA A 360 -16.23 1.41 26.29
N GLU A 361 -17.43 0.89 25.96
CA GLU A 361 -18.23 0.04 26.83
C GLU A 361 -17.87 -1.45 26.70
N HIS A 362 -17.45 -1.87 25.50
CA HIS A 362 -17.12 -3.26 25.16
C HIS A 362 -15.80 -3.32 24.39
N PRO A 363 -14.64 -3.07 25.02
CA PRO A 363 -13.35 -2.90 24.33
C PRO A 363 -12.86 -4.19 23.63
N ASP A 364 -13.27 -5.35 24.10
CA ASP A 364 -12.88 -6.65 23.52
C ASP A 364 -13.90 -7.20 22.50
N ASP A 365 -14.97 -6.46 22.21
CA ASP A 365 -15.97 -6.89 21.24
C ASP A 365 -15.48 -6.67 19.81
N ILE A 366 -15.13 -7.77 19.12
CA ILE A 366 -14.63 -7.77 17.76
C ILE A 366 -15.64 -7.18 16.77
N TRP A 367 -16.94 -7.31 17.04
CA TRP A 367 -17.97 -6.82 16.14
C TRP A 367 -18.09 -5.30 16.17
N LEU A 368 -17.85 -4.69 17.33
CA LEU A 368 -17.87 -3.24 17.50
C LEU A 368 -16.54 -2.56 17.14
N ALA A 369 -15.44 -3.30 17.15
CA ALA A 369 -14.14 -2.76 16.76
C ALA A 369 -14.14 -2.32 15.29
N LYS A 370 -13.46 -1.20 14.97
CA LYS A 370 -13.27 -0.75 13.58
C LYS A 370 -12.23 -1.61 12.86
N SER A 371 -12.44 -1.80 11.57
CA SER A 371 -11.50 -2.55 10.72
C SER A 371 -10.34 -1.66 10.26
N GLY A 372 -9.15 -2.25 10.11
CA GLY A 372 -7.93 -1.57 9.69
C GLY A 372 -7.00 -1.26 10.86
N PHE A 373 -5.70 -1.28 10.56
CA PHE A 373 -4.61 -0.90 11.47
C PHE A 373 -3.45 -0.33 10.66
N GLY A 374 -2.56 0.39 11.31
CA GLY A 374 -1.31 0.88 10.73
C GLY A 374 -0.21 -0.18 10.73
N GLY A 375 0.79 0.00 9.91
CA GLY A 375 1.92 -0.92 9.80
C GLY A 375 2.94 -0.53 8.73
N THR A 376 2.80 0.67 8.14
CA THR A 376 3.75 1.16 7.13
C THR A 376 5.18 1.25 7.65
N GLU A 377 5.36 1.53 8.95
CA GLU A 377 6.66 1.56 9.64
C GLU A 377 7.34 0.19 9.72
N TYR A 378 6.62 -0.90 9.51
CA TYR A 378 7.15 -2.26 9.56
C TYR A 378 7.28 -2.92 8.17
N LEU A 379 6.92 -2.21 7.09
CA LEU A 379 6.87 -2.77 5.74
C LEU A 379 8.23 -3.35 5.30
N LEU A 380 9.27 -2.52 5.21
CA LEU A 380 10.59 -2.97 4.78
C LEU A 380 11.25 -3.86 5.81
N SER A 381 11.28 -3.45 7.09
CA SER A 381 11.94 -4.20 8.17
C SER A 381 11.30 -5.57 8.38
N GLY A 382 9.97 -5.66 8.37
CA GLY A 382 9.25 -6.91 8.53
C GLY A 382 9.46 -7.87 7.37
N LEU A 383 9.36 -7.37 6.12
CA LEU A 383 9.62 -8.20 4.95
C LEU A 383 11.10 -8.62 4.86
N PHE A 384 12.03 -7.74 5.22
CA PHE A 384 13.45 -8.08 5.28
C PHE A 384 13.72 -9.16 6.34
N SER A 385 13.24 -8.95 7.58
CA SER A 385 13.45 -9.87 8.70
C SER A 385 12.95 -11.28 8.38
N GLU A 386 11.67 -11.42 8.11
CA GLU A 386 11.07 -12.73 7.84
C GLU A 386 11.45 -13.31 6.47
N GLY A 387 11.57 -12.45 5.46
CA GLY A 387 11.91 -12.85 4.11
C GLY A 387 13.33 -13.42 4.03
N THR A 388 14.32 -12.73 4.58
CA THR A 388 15.72 -13.21 4.56
C THR A 388 15.91 -14.48 5.39
N ARG A 389 15.21 -14.59 6.53
CA ARG A 389 15.18 -15.82 7.34
C ARG A 389 14.63 -17.01 6.54
N ARG A 390 13.74 -16.77 5.58
CA ARG A 390 13.11 -17.76 4.69
C ARG A 390 13.86 -17.92 3.35
N GLY A 391 14.90 -17.14 3.10
CA GLY A 391 15.77 -17.25 1.91
C GLY A 391 15.52 -16.21 0.81
N LEU A 392 14.71 -15.17 1.03
CA LEU A 392 14.65 -14.04 0.10
C LEU A 392 15.97 -13.29 0.08
N SER A 393 16.43 -12.92 -1.12
CA SER A 393 17.55 -12.00 -1.26
C SER A 393 17.11 -10.55 -0.95
N PRO A 394 18.04 -9.66 -0.53
CA PRO A 394 17.73 -8.24 -0.39
C PRO A 394 17.19 -7.62 -1.68
N ALA A 395 17.65 -8.06 -2.84
CA ALA A 395 17.16 -7.62 -4.14
C ALA A 395 15.69 -8.05 -4.37
N ALA A 396 15.31 -9.26 -3.96
CA ALA A 396 13.92 -9.72 -4.02
C ALA A 396 13.02 -8.91 -3.08
N VAL A 397 13.49 -8.59 -1.86
CA VAL A 397 12.79 -7.69 -0.94
C VAL A 397 12.55 -6.32 -1.59
N ALA A 398 13.60 -5.70 -2.16
CA ALA A 398 13.49 -4.42 -2.84
C ALA A 398 12.51 -4.45 -4.02
N ARG A 399 12.50 -5.52 -4.82
CA ARG A 399 11.51 -5.68 -5.89
C ARG A 399 10.09 -5.62 -5.36
N LEU A 400 9.81 -6.34 -4.27
CA LEU A 400 8.45 -6.46 -3.71
C LEU A 400 7.94 -5.18 -3.07
N VAL A 401 8.79 -4.33 -2.49
CA VAL A 401 8.33 -3.12 -1.80
C VAL A 401 8.70 -1.81 -2.51
N SER A 402 9.49 -1.85 -3.58
CA SER A 402 9.96 -0.64 -4.25
C SER A 402 9.74 -0.69 -5.76
N THR A 403 10.46 -1.56 -6.48
CA THR A 403 10.51 -1.55 -7.95
C THR A 403 9.19 -1.94 -8.60
N ASN A 404 8.60 -3.05 -8.18
CA ASN A 404 7.38 -3.57 -8.82
C ASN A 404 6.18 -2.62 -8.64
N PRO A 405 5.88 -2.10 -7.44
CA PRO A 405 4.80 -1.12 -7.30
C PRO A 405 5.11 0.19 -8.03
N ALA A 406 6.36 0.69 -8.03
CA ALA A 406 6.73 1.88 -8.77
C ALA A 406 6.45 1.72 -10.28
N GLN A 407 6.85 0.60 -10.87
CA GLN A 407 6.62 0.30 -12.29
C GLN A 407 5.13 0.18 -12.62
N ARG A 408 4.38 -0.60 -11.81
CA ARG A 408 2.94 -0.82 -12.06
C ARG A 408 2.15 0.46 -12.03
N TYR A 409 2.46 1.34 -11.10
CA TYR A 409 1.69 2.56 -10.89
C TYR A 409 2.26 3.79 -11.61
N GLY A 410 3.34 3.64 -12.40
CA GLY A 410 3.91 4.70 -13.23
C GLY A 410 4.67 5.78 -12.45
N LEU A 411 5.28 5.43 -11.33
CA LEU A 411 6.10 6.34 -10.53
C LEU A 411 7.50 6.44 -11.15
N THR A 412 7.65 7.32 -12.13
CA THR A 412 8.90 7.52 -12.85
C THR A 412 10.00 8.04 -11.91
N GLY A 413 11.15 7.38 -11.91
CA GLY A 413 12.29 7.73 -11.06
C GLY A 413 12.27 7.07 -9.68
N LYS A 414 11.19 6.40 -9.27
CA LYS A 414 11.08 5.72 -7.98
C LYS A 414 11.41 4.23 -8.07
N GLY A 415 11.72 3.61 -6.94
CA GLY A 415 11.92 2.17 -6.80
C GLY A 415 13.23 1.64 -7.35
N SER A 416 14.23 2.49 -7.58
CA SER A 416 15.55 2.17 -8.13
C SER A 416 16.63 3.08 -7.56
N LEU A 417 17.89 2.59 -7.55
CA LEU A 417 19.10 3.40 -7.28
C LEU A 417 19.97 3.57 -8.51
N GLU A 418 19.51 3.16 -9.69
CA GLU A 418 20.26 3.34 -10.94
C GLU A 418 20.44 4.83 -11.28
N VAL A 419 21.49 5.14 -12.02
CA VAL A 419 21.78 6.51 -12.45
C VAL A 419 20.58 7.10 -13.21
N GLY A 420 20.14 8.27 -12.80
CA GLY A 420 18.95 8.96 -13.32
C GLY A 420 17.69 8.79 -12.47
N SER A 421 17.68 7.87 -11.51
CA SER A 421 16.58 7.74 -10.54
C SER A 421 16.60 8.88 -9.53
N ASP A 422 15.46 9.13 -8.90
CA ASP A 422 15.40 9.99 -7.72
C ASP A 422 16.31 9.41 -6.62
N ALA A 423 17.01 10.27 -5.91
CA ALA A 423 17.89 9.82 -4.83
C ALA A 423 17.07 9.52 -3.55
N ASP A 424 16.19 8.54 -3.68
CA ASP A 424 15.38 7.97 -2.60
C ASP A 424 16.15 6.76 -2.05
N VAL A 425 16.89 6.96 -0.97
CA VAL A 425 17.80 5.96 -0.42
C VAL A 425 17.42 5.60 1.00
N VAL A 426 17.40 4.31 1.30
CA VAL A 426 17.15 3.79 2.65
C VAL A 426 18.35 3.00 3.13
N LEU A 427 18.94 3.40 4.24
CA LEU A 427 19.94 2.57 4.92
C LEU A 427 19.27 1.67 5.95
N LEU A 428 19.49 0.36 5.78
CA LEU A 428 19.00 -0.67 6.67
C LEU A 428 20.19 -1.40 7.31
N ASP A 429 20.20 -1.43 8.65
CA ASP A 429 21.17 -2.20 9.43
C ASP A 429 20.68 -3.65 9.56
N PRO A 430 21.32 -4.62 8.89
CA PRO A 430 20.84 -6.00 8.85
C PRO A 430 21.03 -6.77 10.16
N ASP A 431 21.90 -6.26 11.03
CA ASP A 431 22.31 -6.96 12.26
C ASP A 431 21.57 -6.43 13.49
N ARG A 432 20.86 -5.30 13.35
CA ARG A 432 20.09 -4.70 14.43
C ARG A 432 18.76 -5.40 14.63
N THR A 433 18.61 -6.07 15.80
CA THR A 433 17.35 -6.67 16.24
C THR A 433 16.62 -5.74 17.20
N TYR A 434 15.30 -5.66 17.10
CA TYR A 434 14.45 -4.89 18.00
C TYR A 434 13.10 -5.57 18.21
N VAL A 435 12.45 -5.28 19.32
CA VAL A 435 11.09 -5.72 19.63
C VAL A 435 10.12 -4.62 19.22
N VAL A 436 9.10 -4.96 18.45
CA VAL A 436 8.06 -4.03 18.03
C VAL A 436 7.27 -3.54 19.23
N SER A 437 7.17 -2.23 19.39
CA SER A 437 6.34 -1.58 20.38
C SER A 437 5.62 -0.36 19.77
N ALA A 438 4.32 -0.27 20.02
CA ALA A 438 3.52 0.87 19.58
C ALA A 438 4.03 2.20 20.19
N ALA A 439 4.67 2.15 21.37
CA ALA A 439 5.24 3.34 22.01
C ALA A 439 6.41 3.96 21.22
N ASP A 440 7.07 3.19 20.37
CA ASP A 440 8.20 3.63 19.55
C ASP A 440 7.76 4.10 18.15
N SER A 441 6.49 3.90 17.79
CA SER A 441 5.94 4.32 16.49
C SER A 441 5.54 5.81 16.52
N PRO A 442 5.85 6.58 15.45
CA PRO A 442 5.36 7.95 15.30
C PRO A 442 3.90 8.00 14.80
N SER A 443 3.28 6.88 14.45
CA SER A 443 1.86 6.80 14.09
C SER A 443 0.98 7.24 15.26
N SER A 444 -0.07 7.98 14.95
CA SER A 444 -1.04 8.41 15.96
C SER A 444 -1.97 7.29 16.45
N GLN A 445 -1.80 6.07 15.96
CA GLN A 445 -2.63 4.91 16.26
C GLN A 445 -2.62 4.49 17.74
N GLY A 446 -1.44 4.49 18.39
CA GLY A 446 -1.26 4.18 19.82
C GLY A 446 -1.36 2.68 20.18
N TYR A 447 -1.40 1.79 19.20
CA TYR A 447 -1.33 0.34 19.33
C TYR A 447 -0.72 -0.27 18.07
N THR A 448 -0.36 -1.55 18.10
CA THR A 448 0.00 -2.31 16.90
C THR A 448 -0.43 -3.78 17.05
N PRO A 449 -0.89 -4.43 15.97
CA PRO A 449 -1.16 -5.87 16.02
C PRO A 449 0.12 -6.70 16.17
N PHE A 450 1.29 -6.10 15.94
CA PHE A 450 2.61 -6.76 16.01
C PHE A 450 3.33 -6.54 17.34
N GLU A 451 2.66 -6.02 18.37
CA GLU A 451 3.26 -5.75 19.68
C GLU A 451 4.02 -6.96 20.19
N GLY A 452 5.29 -6.78 20.57
CA GLY A 452 6.17 -7.85 21.07
C GLY A 452 6.83 -8.73 20.00
N HIS A 453 6.55 -8.53 18.69
CA HIS A 453 7.26 -9.24 17.63
C HIS A 453 8.72 -8.79 17.56
N GLU A 454 9.65 -9.74 17.43
CA GLU A 454 11.06 -9.46 17.21
C GLU A 454 11.35 -9.37 15.71
N LEU A 455 11.95 -8.26 15.28
CA LEU A 455 12.37 -8.05 13.89
C LEU A 455 13.88 -7.82 13.85
N THR A 456 14.56 -8.41 12.85
CA THR A 456 15.98 -8.20 12.54
C THR A 456 16.10 -7.45 11.22
N GLY A 457 16.83 -6.33 11.23
CA GLY A 457 16.91 -5.40 10.10
C GLY A 457 16.14 -4.12 10.41
N ALA A 458 16.88 -3.08 10.82
CA ALA A 458 16.28 -1.81 11.19
C ALA A 458 16.62 -0.71 10.19
N VAL A 459 15.63 0.04 9.75
CA VAL A 459 15.83 1.28 8.99
C VAL A 459 16.49 2.30 9.90
N THR A 460 17.60 2.88 9.46
CA THR A 460 18.36 3.85 10.25
C THR A 460 18.33 5.25 9.67
N ASP A 461 18.43 5.37 8.35
CA ASP A 461 18.48 6.66 7.68
C ASP A 461 17.71 6.57 6.36
N VAL A 462 17.02 7.64 5.99
CA VAL A 462 16.24 7.74 4.74
C VAL A 462 16.47 9.10 4.11
N TRP A 463 16.70 9.08 2.80
CA TRP A 463 16.74 10.27 1.96
C TRP A 463 15.59 10.25 0.97
N LEU A 464 14.93 11.38 0.83
CA LEU A 464 13.92 11.65 -0.20
C LEU A 464 14.51 12.69 -1.16
N ARG A 465 14.70 12.30 -2.41
CA ARG A 465 15.37 13.15 -3.42
C ARG A 465 16.64 13.81 -2.87
N GLY A 466 17.51 12.99 -2.27
CA GLY A 466 18.79 13.42 -1.71
C GLY A 466 18.73 14.21 -0.40
N ASN A 467 17.55 14.53 0.11
CA ASN A 467 17.38 15.21 1.38
C ASN A 467 17.08 14.21 2.49
N ARG A 468 17.83 14.28 3.60
CA ARG A 468 17.64 13.37 4.71
C ARG A 468 16.35 13.68 5.45
N ILE A 469 15.41 12.71 5.48
CA ILE A 469 14.13 12.79 6.19
C ILE A 469 14.08 11.92 7.44
N LEU A 470 15.01 10.95 7.56
CA LEU A 470 15.18 10.11 8.75
C LEU A 470 16.67 10.03 9.09
N SER A 471 17.04 10.14 10.36
CA SER A 471 18.41 9.99 10.86
C SER A 471 18.44 9.25 12.19
N GLY A 472 19.18 8.13 12.23
CA GLY A 472 19.28 7.29 13.42
C GLY A 472 17.91 6.75 13.87
N GLY A 473 16.96 6.55 12.95
CA GLY A 473 15.60 6.10 13.25
C GLY A 473 14.62 7.21 13.66
N ASN A 474 15.04 8.48 13.65
CA ASN A 474 14.18 9.62 14.00
C ASN A 474 13.90 10.48 12.77
N VAL A 475 12.64 10.89 12.60
CA VAL A 475 12.24 11.82 11.53
C VAL A 475 12.91 13.18 11.75
N VAL A 476 13.53 13.72 10.69
CA VAL A 476 14.25 14.99 10.72
C VAL A 476 13.75 15.92 9.61
N GLY A 477 13.89 17.22 9.84
CA GLY A 477 13.46 18.25 8.89
C GLY A 477 11.94 18.44 8.82
N PRO A 478 11.50 19.42 8.02
CA PRO A 478 10.07 19.67 7.76
C PRO A 478 9.50 18.63 6.76
N PRO A 479 8.16 18.54 6.66
CA PRO A 479 7.52 17.85 5.56
C PRO A 479 8.00 18.39 4.20
N MET A 480 8.35 17.48 3.27
CA MET A 480 8.86 17.84 1.94
C MET A 480 8.36 16.93 0.81
N GLY A 481 7.41 16.06 1.14
CA GLY A 481 6.78 15.18 0.18
C GLY A 481 5.96 15.97 -0.85
N GLU A 482 5.99 15.50 -2.09
CA GLU A 482 5.33 16.12 -3.23
C GLU A 482 4.32 15.15 -3.86
N TYR A 483 3.29 15.73 -4.47
CA TYR A 483 2.33 14.95 -5.23
C TYR A 483 2.98 14.37 -6.49
N GLN A 484 2.87 13.05 -6.66
CA GLN A 484 3.41 12.30 -7.80
C GLN A 484 2.32 12.10 -8.85
N ALA A 485 2.24 13.00 -9.82
CA ALA A 485 1.40 12.83 -11.00
C ALA A 485 2.01 11.76 -11.93
N ARG A 486 1.22 10.75 -12.29
CA ARG A 486 1.69 9.55 -13.01
C ARG A 486 1.18 9.45 -14.45
N GLY A 487 0.32 10.35 -14.87
CA GLY A 487 -0.24 10.45 -16.21
C GLY A 487 0.47 11.45 -17.10
N PRO A 488 -0.13 11.79 -18.26
CA PRO A 488 0.43 12.76 -19.18
C PRO A 488 0.68 14.08 -18.48
N ARG A 489 1.94 14.50 -18.39
CA ARG A 489 2.27 15.85 -17.94
C ARG A 489 1.96 16.79 -19.10
N ARG A 490 0.89 17.60 -19.03
CA ARG A 490 0.85 18.81 -19.84
C ARG A 490 2.01 19.70 -19.39
N ALA A 491 2.93 20.00 -20.33
CA ALA A 491 3.96 21.01 -20.12
C ALA A 491 3.26 22.35 -19.77
N GLY A 492 3.40 22.80 -18.54
CA GLY A 492 2.89 24.08 -18.08
C GLY A 492 2.16 24.02 -16.73
N ARG A 493 2.91 23.78 -15.68
CA ARG A 493 2.74 24.43 -14.36
C ARG A 493 4.09 24.52 -13.71
#